data_1a585c76c76d2f7f169a9e8b164226ab
#
_entry.id   1a585c76c76d2f7f169a9e8b164226ab
#
_cell.length_a   1.000
_cell.length_b   1.000
_cell.length_c   1.000
_cell.angle_alpha   90.00
_cell.angle_beta   90.00
_cell.angle_gamma   90.00
#
_symmetry.space_group_name_H-M   'P 1'
#
loop_
_entity.id
_entity.type
_entity.pdbx_description
1 polymer ?
#
loop_
_entity_poly.entity_id
_entity_poly.type
_entity_poly.pdbx_seq_one_letter_code
_entity_poly.pdbx_strand_id
1 'polypeptide(L)'
;SPKDFAILSINLGVLLSKLNRNIEAEKVYQEVRREDDKIQYAKSRINLGVLLKKRRKYEEAELVYKEVERNDDKSLFAIAQMNLGILYSDWGKYKEAKKAYLNVKKEDDKEHFARARNNLGYLLNKRGKYKAAEKSYSEVGRDDSPKEFARASVNLGLLLDKQKRSDEAIKVLLDIKIEDSEYFFCRARFIIGSILVCKGKYSDAMTYFKYSKKVHSYESECFIRILESSNEFIEILKDLKEIVVSILNSLKLDNKNEDCICHYTRPSTAFSLLGFSGDDKQPSNLRLSTIKNVNDPKEGKILFDYLGFPNREIGLASFISCFTFNHDSLNQFRLYGKENNQEASGVSIVLRKDFFDEYSEFYNFIDYEGKELPISLPYLEENTNANNNEIKKLPVYRCIYIDQESDYIKLAKRNEIDFYRRGMSSKDFNDYLRTINEKTIETKNNLNKIKSILINIIKNNINDDVFDVINYILLPLRFLVKHAAFEDEQECRIFFITNLFDKRIVSNVNEKSMYLKYEEAIGEYIDKIYLSIGASQYEDFFIRALRDSSKVCHSKNPFRNK
;
A
#
# COMPACT_ATOMS: atom_id res chain seq x y z
N SER A 1 7.00 -32.02 29.35
CA SER A 1 8.12 -32.61 28.58
C SER A 1 8.91 -31.50 27.83
N PRO A 2 10.14 -31.74 27.37
CA PRO A 2 10.89 -30.78 26.54
C PRO A 2 10.10 -30.33 25.32
N LYS A 3 9.38 -31.23 24.69
CA LYS A 3 8.49 -30.95 23.57
C LYS A 3 7.36 -29.96 23.93
N ASP A 4 6.72 -30.18 25.10
CA ASP A 4 5.64 -29.25 25.54
C ASP A 4 6.20 -27.87 25.85
N PHE A 5 7.38 -27.79 26.45
CA PHE A 5 8.09 -26.55 26.65
C PHE A 5 8.33 -25.81 25.30
N ALA A 6 8.83 -26.54 24.29
CA ALA A 6 9.06 -25.95 22.96
C ALA A 6 7.76 -25.42 22.32
N ILE A 7 6.65 -26.18 22.43
CA ILE A 7 5.33 -25.75 21.91
C ILE A 7 4.83 -24.50 22.65
N LEU A 8 4.92 -24.48 23.97
CA LEU A 8 4.50 -23.33 24.77
C LEU A 8 5.34 -22.09 24.48
N SER A 9 6.66 -22.26 24.34
CA SER A 9 7.58 -21.17 23.98
C SER A 9 7.23 -20.58 22.61
N ILE A 10 6.93 -21.40 21.60
CA ILE A 10 6.53 -20.91 20.28
C ILE A 10 5.22 -20.15 20.37
N ASN A 11 4.21 -20.68 21.06
CA ASN A 11 2.91 -20.03 21.22
C ASN A 11 3.04 -18.70 21.98
N LEU A 12 3.85 -18.67 23.04
CA LEU A 12 4.16 -17.44 23.77
C LEU A 12 4.88 -16.43 22.87
N GLY A 13 5.88 -16.88 22.08
CA GLY A 13 6.59 -16.02 21.13
C GLY A 13 5.66 -15.42 20.08
N VAL A 14 4.72 -16.20 19.53
CA VAL A 14 3.69 -15.71 18.60
C VAL A 14 2.79 -14.68 19.29
N LEU A 15 2.33 -14.93 20.52
CA LEU A 15 1.51 -14.00 21.28
C LEU A 15 2.27 -12.69 21.56
N LEU A 16 3.51 -12.79 22.03
CA LEU A 16 4.37 -11.63 22.29
C LEU A 16 4.63 -10.80 21.02
N SER A 17 4.85 -11.47 19.89
CA SER A 17 4.99 -10.81 18.60
C SER A 17 3.72 -10.06 18.18
N LYS A 18 2.53 -10.67 18.36
CA LYS A 18 1.23 -10.01 18.13
C LYS A 18 1.00 -8.81 19.06
N LEU A 19 1.54 -8.84 20.27
CA LEU A 19 1.51 -7.74 21.23
C LEU A 19 2.64 -6.71 21.02
N ASN A 20 3.37 -6.78 19.90
CA ASN A 20 4.54 -5.94 19.58
C ASN A 20 5.68 -6.01 20.63
N ARG A 21 5.70 -7.05 21.50
CA ARG A 21 6.76 -7.32 22.46
C ARG A 21 7.90 -8.12 21.80
N ASN A 22 8.43 -7.58 20.71
CA ASN A 22 9.31 -8.30 19.78
C ASN A 22 10.64 -8.77 20.41
N ILE A 23 11.21 -8.00 21.36
CA ILE A 23 12.45 -8.40 22.06
C ILE A 23 12.22 -9.62 22.95
N GLU A 24 11.06 -9.68 23.58
CA GLU A 24 10.69 -10.82 24.43
C GLU A 24 10.33 -12.04 23.58
N ALA A 25 9.64 -11.83 22.45
CA ALA A 25 9.37 -12.90 21.48
C ALA A 25 10.68 -13.49 20.94
N GLU A 26 11.67 -12.64 20.60
CA GLU A 26 12.99 -13.07 20.14
C GLU A 26 13.68 -13.99 21.17
N LYS A 27 13.69 -13.59 22.46
CA LYS A 27 14.27 -14.40 23.55
C LYS A 27 13.58 -15.75 23.68
N VAL A 28 12.26 -15.76 23.71
CA VAL A 28 11.47 -16.98 23.88
C VAL A 28 11.67 -17.96 22.70
N TYR A 29 11.78 -17.47 21.46
CA TYR A 29 12.11 -18.32 20.32
C TYR A 29 13.53 -18.88 20.40
N GLN A 30 14.49 -18.12 20.94
CA GLN A 30 15.88 -18.58 21.10
C GLN A 30 16.04 -19.68 22.15
N GLU A 31 15.14 -19.78 23.14
CA GLU A 31 15.17 -20.81 24.19
C GLU A 31 14.84 -22.21 23.67
N VAL A 32 14.15 -22.34 22.52
CA VAL A 32 13.81 -23.63 21.92
C VAL A 32 15.05 -24.27 21.31
N ARG A 33 15.40 -25.47 21.78
CA ARG A 33 16.57 -26.23 21.33
C ARG A 33 16.18 -27.38 20.41
N ARG A 34 17.10 -27.82 19.56
CA ARG A 34 16.86 -28.92 18.62
C ARG A 34 16.68 -30.27 19.36
N GLU A 35 17.32 -30.39 20.52
CA GLU A 35 17.21 -31.57 21.38
C GLU A 35 15.83 -31.71 22.00
N ASP A 36 15.08 -30.62 22.17
CA ASP A 36 13.73 -30.66 22.73
C ASP A 36 12.74 -31.32 21.76
N ASP A 37 12.74 -30.87 20.52
CA ASP A 37 11.98 -31.47 19.40
C ASP A 37 12.41 -30.80 18.10
N LYS A 38 12.88 -31.56 17.11
CA LYS A 38 13.41 -31.03 15.84
C LYS A 38 12.38 -30.20 15.06
N ILE A 39 11.12 -30.64 15.05
CA ILE A 39 10.02 -29.97 14.33
C ILE A 39 9.71 -28.64 15.01
N GLN A 40 9.61 -28.62 16.34
CA GLN A 40 9.36 -27.38 17.07
C GLN A 40 10.54 -26.41 16.96
N TYR A 41 11.77 -26.93 16.99
CA TYR A 41 12.96 -26.13 16.73
C TYR A 41 12.88 -25.44 15.36
N ALA A 42 12.61 -26.19 14.29
CA ALA A 42 12.47 -25.62 12.95
C ALA A 42 11.37 -24.55 12.87
N LYS A 43 10.20 -24.78 13.49
CA LYS A 43 9.12 -23.78 13.59
C LYS A 43 9.58 -22.52 14.33
N SER A 44 10.29 -22.69 15.45
CA SER A 44 10.82 -21.57 16.21
C SER A 44 11.81 -20.75 15.38
N ARG A 45 12.74 -21.40 14.67
CA ARG A 45 13.70 -20.71 13.78
C ARG A 45 13.00 -19.94 12.67
N ILE A 46 11.97 -20.52 12.05
CA ILE A 46 11.18 -19.83 11.01
C ILE A 46 10.51 -18.57 11.58
N ASN A 47 9.82 -18.70 12.72
CA ASN A 47 9.14 -17.56 13.35
C ASN A 47 10.13 -16.47 13.79
N LEU A 48 11.28 -16.87 14.35
CA LEU A 48 12.36 -15.93 14.70
C LEU A 48 12.91 -15.21 13.46
N GLY A 49 13.14 -15.95 12.37
CA GLY A 49 13.60 -15.37 11.11
C GLY A 49 12.62 -14.36 10.52
N VAL A 50 11.31 -14.64 10.57
CA VAL A 50 10.25 -13.70 10.17
C VAL A 50 10.29 -12.44 11.03
N LEU A 51 10.40 -12.60 12.36
CA LEU A 51 10.49 -11.49 13.30
C LEU A 51 11.73 -10.61 13.05
N LEU A 52 12.90 -11.22 12.88
CA LEU A 52 14.16 -10.53 12.60
C LEU A 52 14.12 -9.79 11.25
N LYS A 53 13.56 -10.43 10.21
CA LYS A 53 13.34 -9.80 8.91
C LYS A 53 12.46 -8.55 9.03
N LYS A 54 11.33 -8.64 9.77
CA LYS A 54 10.42 -7.51 10.02
C LYS A 54 11.16 -6.35 10.71
N ARG A 55 12.13 -6.65 11.58
CA ARG A 55 13.01 -5.68 12.24
C ARG A 55 14.22 -5.25 11.40
N ARG A 56 14.30 -5.66 10.12
CA ARG A 56 15.42 -5.41 9.20
C ARG A 56 16.79 -5.94 9.66
N LYS A 57 16.81 -6.87 10.58
CA LYS A 57 18.02 -7.59 11.02
C LYS A 57 18.31 -8.73 10.03
N TYR A 58 18.68 -8.37 8.81
CA TYR A 58 18.75 -9.32 7.69
C TYR A 58 19.83 -10.39 7.86
N GLU A 59 20.99 -10.02 8.41
CA GLU A 59 22.09 -10.94 8.69
C GLU A 59 21.68 -11.99 9.72
N GLU A 60 21.05 -11.56 10.82
CA GLU A 60 20.57 -12.46 11.88
C GLU A 60 19.44 -13.37 11.34
N ALA A 61 18.50 -12.83 10.56
CA ALA A 61 17.44 -13.62 9.94
C ALA A 61 17.98 -14.68 8.98
N GLU A 62 19.00 -14.34 8.17
CA GLU A 62 19.69 -15.29 7.28
C GLU A 62 20.26 -16.47 8.05
N LEU A 63 20.98 -16.20 9.15
CA LEU A 63 21.59 -17.24 9.98
C LEU A 63 20.52 -18.20 10.52
N VAL A 64 19.46 -17.64 11.10
CA VAL A 64 18.39 -18.40 11.73
C VAL A 64 17.61 -19.27 10.72
N TYR A 65 17.30 -18.76 9.52
CA TYR A 65 16.66 -19.58 8.49
C TYR A 65 17.56 -20.73 8.00
N LYS A 66 18.88 -20.52 7.95
CA LYS A 66 19.85 -21.56 7.55
C LYS A 66 20.01 -22.69 8.58
N GLU A 67 19.62 -22.45 9.83
CA GLU A 67 19.60 -23.49 10.86
C GLU A 67 18.54 -24.57 10.61
N VAL A 68 17.49 -24.28 9.80
CA VAL A 68 16.45 -25.27 9.48
C VAL A 68 16.98 -26.25 8.45
N GLU A 69 17.10 -27.52 8.84
CA GLU A 69 17.60 -28.58 7.97
C GLU A 69 16.45 -29.40 7.36
N ARG A 70 16.68 -29.97 6.17
CA ARG A 70 15.70 -30.85 5.51
C ARG A 70 15.38 -32.09 6.34
N ASN A 71 16.33 -32.54 7.18
CA ASN A 71 16.16 -33.68 8.09
C ASN A 71 15.35 -33.34 9.37
N ASP A 72 15.11 -32.07 9.66
CA ASP A 72 14.19 -31.68 10.73
C ASP A 72 12.74 -31.95 10.31
N ASP A 73 12.37 -31.41 9.16
CA ASP A 73 11.10 -31.61 8.48
C ASP A 73 11.19 -31.01 7.06
N LYS A 74 10.74 -31.75 6.04
CA LYS A 74 10.85 -31.33 4.63
C LYS A 74 10.00 -30.09 4.32
N SER A 75 8.78 -30.03 4.84
CA SER A 75 7.87 -28.89 4.61
C SER A 75 8.40 -27.63 5.30
N LEU A 76 8.85 -27.72 6.55
CA LEU A 76 9.45 -26.60 7.27
C LEU A 76 10.75 -26.12 6.60
N PHE A 77 11.56 -27.05 6.08
CA PHE A 77 12.72 -26.69 5.28
C PHE A 77 12.33 -25.90 4.00
N ALA A 78 11.28 -26.35 3.30
CA ALA A 78 10.77 -25.64 2.14
C ALA A 78 10.30 -24.22 2.50
N ILE A 79 9.59 -24.05 3.63
CA ILE A 79 9.19 -22.75 4.17
C ILE A 79 10.42 -21.87 4.47
N ALA A 80 11.42 -22.42 5.16
CA ALA A 80 12.63 -21.66 5.50
C ALA A 80 13.39 -21.19 4.24
N GLN A 81 13.53 -22.07 3.22
CA GLN A 81 14.18 -21.73 1.95
C GLN A 81 13.38 -20.69 1.16
N MET A 82 12.05 -20.78 1.15
CA MET A 82 11.19 -19.78 0.54
C MET A 82 11.37 -18.43 1.23
N ASN A 83 11.35 -18.39 2.56
CA ASN A 83 11.54 -17.16 3.34
C ASN A 83 12.95 -16.58 3.18
N LEU A 84 13.98 -17.41 3.05
CA LEU A 84 15.33 -16.98 2.65
C LEU A 84 15.33 -16.31 1.27
N GLY A 85 14.61 -16.87 0.32
CA GLY A 85 14.46 -16.28 -1.01
C GLY A 85 13.82 -14.89 -0.95
N ILE A 86 12.78 -14.72 -0.15
CA ILE A 86 12.13 -13.43 0.10
C ILE A 86 13.10 -12.46 0.79
N LEU A 87 13.75 -12.91 1.87
CA LEU A 87 14.74 -12.12 2.61
C LEU A 87 15.83 -11.56 1.67
N TYR A 88 16.42 -12.43 0.85
CA TYR A 88 17.46 -12.02 -0.11
C TYR A 88 16.93 -11.09 -1.20
N SER A 89 15.67 -11.26 -1.62
CA SER A 89 15.04 -10.34 -2.59
C SER A 89 14.88 -8.95 -2.01
N ASP A 90 14.43 -8.83 -0.74
CA ASP A 90 14.27 -7.57 -0.03
C ASP A 90 15.62 -6.90 0.27
N TRP A 91 16.64 -7.72 0.49
CA TRP A 91 18.01 -7.26 0.73
C TRP A 91 18.79 -6.89 -0.55
N GLY A 92 18.22 -7.15 -1.73
CA GLY A 92 18.89 -6.93 -3.01
C GLY A 92 19.90 -8.00 -3.43
N LYS A 93 20.02 -9.10 -2.67
CA LYS A 93 20.89 -10.26 -2.96
C LYS A 93 20.20 -11.23 -3.94
N TYR A 94 19.98 -10.79 -5.17
CA TYR A 94 19.12 -11.51 -6.15
C TYR A 94 19.65 -12.87 -6.61
N LYS A 95 20.97 -13.08 -6.61
CA LYS A 95 21.57 -14.38 -6.96
C LYS A 95 21.26 -15.41 -5.87
N GLU A 96 21.39 -15.00 -4.61
CA GLU A 96 21.11 -15.79 -3.42
C GLU A 96 19.61 -16.09 -3.33
N ALA A 97 18.74 -15.09 -3.59
CA ALA A 97 17.30 -15.27 -3.66
C ALA A 97 16.91 -16.35 -4.68
N LYS A 98 17.44 -16.28 -5.90
CA LYS A 98 17.21 -17.32 -6.91
C LYS A 98 17.64 -18.70 -6.42
N LYS A 99 18.82 -18.82 -5.80
CA LYS A 99 19.32 -20.09 -5.27
C LYS A 99 18.40 -20.67 -4.20
N ALA A 100 17.95 -19.85 -3.27
CA ALA A 100 17.04 -20.25 -2.20
C ALA A 100 15.69 -20.74 -2.75
N TYR A 101 15.06 -20.01 -3.69
CA TYR A 101 13.82 -20.46 -4.33
C TYR A 101 13.98 -21.77 -5.10
N LEU A 102 15.12 -21.98 -5.80
CA LEU A 102 15.38 -23.21 -6.52
C LEU A 102 15.66 -24.41 -5.60
N ASN A 103 16.06 -24.16 -4.35
CA ASN A 103 16.30 -25.21 -3.37
C ASN A 103 15.01 -25.82 -2.81
N VAL A 104 13.86 -25.15 -2.96
CA VAL A 104 12.54 -25.70 -2.64
C VAL A 104 12.15 -26.73 -3.69
N LYS A 105 11.96 -27.99 -3.28
CA LYS A 105 11.60 -29.11 -4.15
C LYS A 105 10.12 -29.47 -4.00
N LYS A 106 9.55 -30.04 -5.06
CA LYS A 106 8.15 -30.48 -5.08
C LYS A 106 7.89 -31.64 -4.10
N GLU A 107 8.88 -32.51 -3.92
CA GLU A 107 8.86 -33.61 -2.96
C GLU A 107 9.03 -33.20 -1.49
N ASP A 108 9.43 -31.96 -1.23
CA ASP A 108 9.47 -31.39 0.12
C ASP A 108 8.08 -30.90 0.55
N ASP A 109 7.47 -30.09 -0.31
CA ASP A 109 6.14 -29.52 -0.12
C ASP A 109 5.63 -28.90 -1.44
N LYS A 110 4.51 -29.39 -1.95
CA LYS A 110 3.96 -28.97 -3.23
C LYS A 110 3.52 -27.49 -3.24
N GLU A 111 2.85 -27.05 -2.17
CA GLU A 111 2.35 -25.68 -2.07
C GLU A 111 3.51 -24.69 -1.98
N HIS A 112 4.48 -24.94 -1.11
CA HIS A 112 5.64 -24.07 -0.95
C HIS A 112 6.56 -24.11 -2.18
N PHE A 113 6.63 -25.23 -2.89
CA PHE A 113 7.27 -25.30 -4.21
C PHE A 113 6.57 -24.34 -5.20
N ALA A 114 5.24 -24.42 -5.30
CA ALA A 114 4.47 -23.56 -6.18
C ALA A 114 4.67 -22.07 -5.84
N ARG A 115 4.63 -21.72 -4.56
CA ARG A 115 4.93 -20.35 -4.07
C ARG A 115 6.34 -19.90 -4.42
N ALA A 116 7.33 -20.76 -4.21
CA ALA A 116 8.73 -20.45 -4.53
C ALA A 116 8.93 -20.22 -6.04
N ARG A 117 8.27 -21.00 -6.91
CA ARG A 117 8.30 -20.82 -8.36
C ARG A 117 7.63 -19.51 -8.78
N ASN A 118 6.48 -19.17 -8.18
CA ASN A 118 5.84 -17.87 -8.40
C ASN A 118 6.75 -16.70 -8.02
N ASN A 119 7.35 -16.75 -6.85
CA ASN A 119 8.23 -15.69 -6.36
C ASN A 119 9.49 -15.57 -7.23
N LEU A 120 10.06 -16.70 -7.68
CA LEU A 120 11.17 -16.72 -8.60
C LEU A 120 10.80 -16.11 -9.96
N GLY A 121 9.63 -16.48 -10.51
CA GLY A 121 9.11 -15.91 -11.75
C GLY A 121 8.96 -14.39 -11.67
N TYR A 122 8.39 -13.89 -10.57
CA TYR A 122 8.27 -12.46 -10.30
C TYR A 122 9.63 -11.76 -10.24
N LEU A 123 10.58 -12.31 -9.48
CA LEU A 123 11.94 -11.81 -9.38
C LEU A 123 12.63 -11.72 -10.74
N LEU A 124 12.49 -12.77 -11.55
CA LEU A 124 13.08 -12.84 -12.89
C LEU A 124 12.42 -11.84 -13.86
N ASN A 125 11.10 -11.69 -13.80
CA ASN A 125 10.34 -10.70 -14.58
C ASN A 125 10.82 -9.27 -14.25
N LYS A 126 10.89 -8.93 -12.97
CA LYS A 126 11.38 -7.62 -12.48
C LYS A 126 12.81 -7.33 -12.94
N ARG A 127 13.63 -8.36 -13.17
CA ARG A 127 15.00 -8.28 -13.68
C ARG A 127 15.11 -8.36 -15.22
N GLY A 128 14.01 -8.30 -15.95
CA GLY A 128 13.97 -8.38 -17.41
C GLY A 128 14.29 -9.76 -18.00
N LYS A 129 14.36 -10.80 -17.17
CA LYS A 129 14.67 -12.18 -17.61
C LYS A 129 13.40 -12.93 -17.99
N TYR A 130 12.69 -12.42 -18.99
CA TYR A 130 11.32 -12.82 -19.33
C TYR A 130 11.16 -14.31 -19.64
N LYS A 131 12.04 -14.91 -20.50
CA LYS A 131 11.98 -16.34 -20.81
C LYS A 131 12.15 -17.23 -19.57
N ALA A 132 13.03 -16.84 -18.65
CA ALA A 132 13.23 -17.58 -17.41
C ALA A 132 12.06 -17.41 -16.44
N ALA A 133 11.41 -16.23 -16.41
CA ALA A 133 10.19 -15.98 -15.65
C ALA A 133 9.02 -16.83 -16.18
N GLU A 134 8.82 -16.86 -17.51
CA GLU A 134 7.82 -17.68 -18.18
C GLU A 134 7.98 -19.16 -17.79
N LYS A 135 9.21 -19.70 -17.89
CA LYS A 135 9.51 -21.07 -17.46
C LYS A 135 9.14 -21.30 -15.99
N SER A 136 9.50 -20.36 -15.11
CA SER A 136 9.26 -20.50 -13.66
C SER A 136 7.78 -20.53 -13.32
N TYR A 137 6.97 -19.70 -13.97
CA TYR A 137 5.50 -19.71 -13.79
C TYR A 137 4.88 -20.99 -14.35
N SER A 138 5.35 -21.48 -15.49
CA SER A 138 4.85 -22.72 -16.12
C SER A 138 5.20 -23.99 -15.35
N GLU A 139 6.15 -23.96 -14.41
CA GLU A 139 6.47 -25.08 -13.53
C GLU A 139 5.41 -25.32 -12.44
N VAL A 140 4.49 -24.36 -12.22
CA VAL A 140 3.43 -24.44 -11.19
C VAL A 140 2.23 -25.20 -11.74
N GLY A 141 1.98 -26.40 -11.22
CA GLY A 141 0.82 -27.21 -11.58
C GLY A 141 -0.39 -26.92 -10.70
N ARG A 142 -1.61 -27.12 -11.23
CA ARG A 142 -2.86 -27.02 -10.45
C ARG A 142 -2.88 -28.02 -9.28
N ASP A 143 -2.32 -29.23 -9.49
CA ASP A 143 -2.21 -30.29 -8.46
C ASP A 143 -1.20 -29.97 -7.35
N ASP A 144 -0.36 -28.96 -7.53
CA ASP A 144 0.55 -28.50 -6.49
C ASP A 144 -0.18 -27.59 -5.50
N SER A 145 -0.93 -26.62 -6.03
CA SER A 145 -1.83 -25.75 -5.31
C SER A 145 -2.71 -25.02 -6.32
N PRO A 146 -4.03 -25.24 -6.35
CA PRO A 146 -4.94 -24.54 -7.27
C PRO A 146 -4.78 -23.03 -7.19
N LYS A 147 -4.68 -22.47 -5.98
CA LYS A 147 -4.51 -21.04 -5.74
C LYS A 147 -3.21 -20.51 -6.34
N GLU A 148 -2.08 -21.18 -6.09
CA GLU A 148 -0.78 -20.75 -6.62
C GLU A 148 -0.67 -20.96 -8.13
N PHE A 149 -1.33 -21.98 -8.68
CA PHE A 149 -1.50 -22.16 -10.13
C PHE A 149 -2.25 -20.97 -10.75
N ALA A 150 -3.38 -20.58 -10.17
CA ALA A 150 -4.14 -19.42 -10.64
C ALA A 150 -3.30 -18.13 -10.58
N ARG A 151 -2.53 -17.94 -9.51
CA ARG A 151 -1.60 -16.82 -9.34
C ARG A 151 -0.48 -16.82 -10.41
N ALA A 152 0.15 -17.99 -10.64
CA ALA A 152 1.17 -18.14 -11.66
C ALA A 152 0.64 -17.84 -13.06
N SER A 153 -0.56 -18.35 -13.37
CA SER A 153 -1.22 -18.13 -14.65
C SER A 153 -1.57 -16.66 -14.88
N VAL A 154 -2.01 -15.93 -13.84
CA VAL A 154 -2.20 -14.47 -13.93
C VAL A 154 -0.89 -13.74 -14.22
N ASN A 155 0.18 -14.06 -13.48
CA ASN A 155 1.49 -13.44 -13.69
C ASN A 155 2.08 -13.77 -15.07
N LEU A 156 1.87 -14.98 -15.55
CA LEU A 156 2.28 -15.42 -16.91
C LEU A 156 1.47 -14.68 -17.98
N GLY A 157 0.15 -14.56 -17.81
CA GLY A 157 -0.72 -13.81 -18.71
C GLY A 157 -0.28 -12.35 -18.86
N LEU A 158 -0.01 -11.67 -17.75
CA LEU A 158 0.51 -10.31 -17.75
C LEU A 158 1.89 -10.20 -18.44
N LEU A 159 2.77 -11.18 -18.21
CA LEU A 159 4.08 -11.23 -18.83
C LEU A 159 3.97 -11.40 -20.37
N LEU A 160 3.09 -12.29 -20.84
CA LEU A 160 2.85 -12.55 -22.25
C LEU A 160 2.24 -11.33 -22.95
N ASP A 161 1.24 -10.69 -22.31
CA ASP A 161 0.63 -9.48 -22.87
C ASP A 161 1.62 -8.33 -22.98
N LYS A 162 2.46 -8.11 -21.96
CA LYS A 162 3.59 -7.16 -22.01
C LYS A 162 4.54 -7.43 -23.19
N GLN A 163 4.68 -8.69 -23.60
CA GLN A 163 5.46 -9.10 -24.76
C GLN A 163 4.66 -9.05 -26.08
N LYS A 164 3.46 -8.48 -26.09
CA LYS A 164 2.55 -8.42 -27.25
C LYS A 164 2.08 -9.80 -27.74
N ARG A 165 2.11 -10.81 -26.87
CA ARG A 165 1.60 -12.17 -27.10
C ARG A 165 0.20 -12.33 -26.48
N SER A 166 -0.70 -11.39 -26.81
CA SER A 166 -2.01 -11.24 -26.16
C SER A 166 -2.91 -12.45 -26.33
N ASP A 167 -2.86 -13.18 -27.45
CA ASP A 167 -3.70 -14.37 -27.65
C ASP A 167 -3.25 -15.54 -26.77
N GLU A 168 -1.95 -15.70 -26.57
CA GLU A 168 -1.41 -16.68 -25.63
C GLU A 168 -1.73 -16.27 -24.17
N ALA A 169 -1.67 -14.98 -23.86
CA ALA A 169 -2.08 -14.46 -22.56
C ALA A 169 -3.54 -14.81 -22.26
N ILE A 170 -4.45 -14.54 -23.19
CA ILE A 170 -5.88 -14.89 -23.05
C ILE A 170 -6.06 -16.39 -22.81
N LYS A 171 -5.36 -17.24 -23.57
CA LYS A 171 -5.45 -18.70 -23.43
C LYS A 171 -5.06 -19.15 -22.02
N VAL A 172 -3.96 -18.66 -21.49
CA VAL A 172 -3.46 -18.99 -20.14
C VAL A 172 -4.45 -18.49 -19.07
N LEU A 173 -4.99 -17.28 -19.22
CA LEU A 173 -5.92 -16.68 -18.28
C LEU A 173 -7.30 -17.36 -18.28
N LEU A 174 -7.74 -17.91 -19.41
CA LEU A 174 -9.00 -18.65 -19.53
C LEU A 174 -8.96 -19.99 -18.79
N ASP A 175 -7.79 -20.61 -18.65
CA ASP A 175 -7.65 -21.88 -17.93
C ASP A 175 -7.93 -21.74 -16.41
N ILE A 176 -7.84 -20.53 -15.84
CA ILE A 176 -8.14 -20.30 -14.43
C ILE A 176 -9.63 -20.48 -14.16
N LYS A 177 -9.95 -21.37 -13.21
CA LYS A 177 -11.31 -21.66 -12.74
C LYS A 177 -11.61 -20.91 -11.46
N ILE A 178 -12.91 -20.69 -11.16
CA ILE A 178 -13.33 -20.02 -9.93
C ILE A 178 -12.97 -20.84 -8.69
N GLU A 179 -12.96 -22.16 -8.80
CA GLU A 179 -12.60 -23.11 -7.74
C GLU A 179 -11.11 -23.06 -7.39
N ASP A 180 -10.26 -22.65 -8.33
CA ASP A 180 -8.82 -22.48 -8.06
C ASP A 180 -8.60 -21.32 -7.07
N SER A 181 -9.26 -20.19 -7.34
CA SER A 181 -9.32 -19.01 -6.49
C SER A 181 -10.25 -17.97 -7.10
N GLU A 182 -11.31 -17.61 -6.41
CA GLU A 182 -12.24 -16.57 -6.86
C GLU A 182 -11.53 -15.25 -7.17
N TYR A 183 -10.58 -14.87 -6.32
CA TYR A 183 -9.77 -13.66 -6.51
C TYR A 183 -8.99 -13.67 -7.82
N PHE A 184 -8.18 -14.70 -8.06
CA PHE A 184 -7.38 -14.80 -9.28
C PHE A 184 -8.21 -15.04 -10.53
N PHE A 185 -9.36 -15.73 -10.39
CA PHE A 185 -10.35 -15.84 -11.46
C PHE A 185 -10.86 -14.46 -11.88
N CYS A 186 -11.35 -13.64 -10.96
CA CYS A 186 -11.84 -12.30 -11.27
C CYS A 186 -10.73 -11.42 -11.86
N ARG A 187 -9.52 -11.52 -11.33
CA ARG A 187 -8.35 -10.80 -11.85
C ARG A 187 -8.02 -11.20 -13.28
N ALA A 188 -8.04 -12.49 -13.59
CA ALA A 188 -7.83 -12.99 -14.94
C ALA A 188 -8.91 -12.46 -15.91
N ARG A 189 -10.18 -12.47 -15.50
CA ARG A 189 -11.28 -11.90 -16.29
C ARG A 189 -11.10 -10.41 -16.55
N PHE A 190 -10.67 -9.64 -15.56
CA PHE A 190 -10.33 -8.23 -15.75
C PHE A 190 -9.23 -8.02 -16.80
N ILE A 191 -8.13 -8.79 -16.72
CA ILE A 191 -7.03 -8.71 -17.69
C ILE A 191 -7.49 -9.07 -19.08
N ILE A 192 -8.27 -10.14 -19.24
CA ILE A 192 -8.86 -10.52 -20.54
C ILE A 192 -9.71 -9.38 -21.11
N GLY A 193 -10.61 -8.81 -20.29
CA GLY A 193 -11.42 -7.65 -20.70
C GLY A 193 -10.55 -6.49 -21.19
N SER A 194 -9.50 -6.16 -20.46
CA SER A 194 -8.56 -5.09 -20.85
C SER A 194 -7.86 -5.38 -22.18
N ILE A 195 -7.38 -6.60 -22.39
CA ILE A 195 -6.77 -7.02 -23.67
C ILE A 195 -7.79 -6.92 -24.81
N LEU A 196 -9.04 -7.33 -24.60
CA LEU A 196 -10.09 -7.27 -25.62
C LEU A 196 -10.46 -5.82 -25.96
N VAL A 197 -10.49 -4.91 -24.99
CA VAL A 197 -10.66 -3.47 -25.24
C VAL A 197 -9.56 -2.95 -26.13
N CYS A 198 -8.29 -3.29 -25.87
CA CYS A 198 -7.16 -2.90 -26.73
C CYS A 198 -7.27 -3.48 -28.14
N LYS A 199 -7.98 -4.60 -28.32
CA LYS A 199 -8.26 -5.22 -29.64
C LYS A 199 -9.55 -4.70 -30.29
N GLY A 200 -10.27 -3.74 -29.69
CA GLY A 200 -11.55 -3.23 -30.19
C GLY A 200 -12.74 -4.19 -30.06
N LYS A 201 -12.59 -5.29 -29.29
CA LYS A 201 -13.66 -6.30 -29.08
C LYS A 201 -14.50 -5.94 -27.85
N TYR A 202 -15.26 -4.85 -27.94
CA TYR A 202 -15.95 -4.22 -26.80
C TYR A 202 -17.05 -5.09 -26.20
N SER A 203 -17.86 -5.75 -27.05
CA SER A 203 -18.93 -6.63 -26.60
C SER A 203 -18.42 -7.82 -25.78
N ASP A 204 -17.33 -8.44 -26.23
CA ASP A 204 -16.70 -9.54 -25.50
C ASP A 204 -16.09 -9.04 -24.19
N ALA A 205 -15.40 -7.90 -24.23
CA ALA A 205 -14.78 -7.28 -23.06
C ALA A 205 -15.78 -7.01 -21.95
N MET A 206 -16.98 -6.51 -22.28
CA MET A 206 -18.04 -6.22 -21.34
C MET A 206 -18.38 -7.44 -20.46
N THR A 207 -18.48 -8.61 -21.06
CA THR A 207 -18.79 -9.87 -20.35
C THR A 207 -17.73 -10.16 -19.29
N TYR A 208 -16.45 -9.99 -19.62
CA TYR A 208 -15.34 -10.25 -18.69
C TYR A 208 -15.28 -9.22 -17.55
N PHE A 209 -15.57 -7.94 -17.80
CA PHE A 209 -15.63 -6.95 -16.74
C PHE A 209 -16.79 -7.21 -15.77
N LYS A 210 -17.94 -7.68 -16.23
CA LYS A 210 -19.04 -8.09 -15.35
C LYS A 210 -18.65 -9.23 -14.40
N TYR A 211 -17.87 -10.20 -14.86
CA TYR A 211 -17.32 -11.25 -13.98
C TYR A 211 -16.29 -10.73 -12.98
N SER A 212 -15.46 -9.76 -13.38
CA SER A 212 -14.39 -9.23 -12.54
C SER A 212 -14.86 -8.21 -11.51
N LYS A 213 -16.07 -7.65 -11.65
CA LYS A 213 -16.62 -6.58 -10.81
C LYS A 213 -16.63 -6.94 -9.32
N LYS A 214 -16.77 -8.22 -8.98
CA LYS A 214 -16.79 -8.68 -7.59
C LYS A 214 -15.48 -8.39 -6.82
N VAL A 215 -14.35 -8.35 -7.52
CA VAL A 215 -13.01 -8.16 -6.93
C VAL A 215 -12.39 -6.83 -7.36
N HIS A 216 -12.59 -6.43 -8.60
CA HIS A 216 -12.08 -5.18 -9.19
C HIS A 216 -13.26 -4.23 -9.45
N SER A 217 -13.91 -3.79 -8.37
CA SER A 217 -15.21 -3.10 -8.49
C SER A 217 -15.09 -1.77 -9.21
N TYR A 218 -14.09 -0.95 -8.89
CA TYR A 218 -13.91 0.36 -9.51
C TYR A 218 -13.47 0.27 -10.96
N GLU A 219 -12.38 -0.45 -11.23
CA GLU A 219 -11.82 -0.51 -12.60
C GLU A 219 -12.79 -1.19 -13.56
N SER A 220 -13.45 -2.26 -13.11
CA SER A 220 -14.43 -2.96 -13.93
C SER A 220 -15.67 -2.11 -14.18
N GLU A 221 -16.17 -1.43 -13.15
CA GLU A 221 -17.27 -0.48 -13.28
C GLU A 221 -16.93 0.68 -14.23
N CYS A 222 -15.71 1.21 -14.12
CA CYS A 222 -15.24 2.25 -15.03
C CYS A 222 -15.28 1.79 -16.49
N PHE A 223 -14.76 0.58 -16.79
CA PHE A 223 -14.83 0.04 -18.16
C PHE A 223 -16.25 -0.27 -18.59
N ILE A 224 -17.09 -0.84 -17.72
CA ILE A 224 -18.50 -1.10 -18.03
C ILE A 224 -19.19 0.20 -18.44
N ARG A 225 -19.09 1.26 -17.66
CA ARG A 225 -19.66 2.58 -17.96
C ARG A 225 -19.13 3.18 -19.25
N ILE A 226 -17.81 3.07 -19.50
CA ILE A 226 -17.20 3.50 -20.75
C ILE A 226 -17.80 2.74 -21.94
N LEU A 227 -17.93 1.42 -21.84
CA LEU A 227 -18.43 0.57 -22.92
C LEU A 227 -19.95 0.64 -23.12
N GLU A 228 -20.70 1.09 -22.11
CA GLU A 228 -22.14 1.38 -22.20
C GLU A 228 -22.41 2.77 -22.79
N SER A 229 -21.42 3.64 -22.86
CA SER A 229 -21.57 4.93 -23.54
C SER A 229 -21.69 4.78 -25.06
N SER A 230 -22.10 5.83 -25.76
CA SER A 230 -22.17 5.80 -27.22
C SER A 230 -20.77 5.57 -27.84
N ASN A 231 -20.73 4.87 -28.96
CA ASN A 231 -19.49 4.46 -29.63
C ASN A 231 -18.54 5.64 -29.91
N GLU A 232 -19.08 6.84 -30.11
CA GLU A 232 -18.27 8.03 -30.37
C GLU A 232 -17.46 8.49 -29.15
N PHE A 233 -17.90 8.16 -27.91
CA PHE A 233 -17.22 8.57 -26.67
C PHE A 233 -16.29 7.49 -26.12
N ILE A 234 -16.42 6.22 -26.53
CA ILE A 234 -15.63 5.12 -25.97
C ILE A 234 -14.12 5.40 -26.04
N GLU A 235 -13.61 5.78 -27.20
CA GLU A 235 -12.17 6.03 -27.35
C GLU A 235 -11.72 7.24 -26.52
N ILE A 236 -12.49 8.32 -26.51
CA ILE A 236 -12.19 9.53 -25.75
C ILE A 236 -12.18 9.24 -24.23
N LEU A 237 -13.14 8.46 -23.74
CA LEU A 237 -13.23 8.09 -22.31
C LEU A 237 -12.11 7.11 -21.90
N LYS A 238 -11.70 6.22 -22.81
CA LYS A 238 -10.51 5.37 -22.63
C LYS A 238 -9.25 6.23 -22.49
N ASP A 239 -9.02 7.15 -23.41
CA ASP A 239 -7.88 8.06 -23.37
C ASP A 239 -7.88 8.88 -22.07
N LEU A 240 -9.05 9.38 -21.65
CA LEU A 240 -9.20 10.09 -20.38
C LEU A 240 -8.78 9.22 -19.20
N LYS A 241 -9.25 7.95 -19.16
CA LYS A 241 -8.89 7.00 -18.12
C LYS A 241 -7.38 6.72 -18.10
N GLU A 242 -6.74 6.52 -19.25
CA GLU A 242 -5.29 6.29 -19.36
C GLU A 242 -4.49 7.48 -18.84
N ILE A 243 -4.92 8.71 -19.16
CA ILE A 243 -4.28 9.93 -18.66
C ILE A 243 -4.41 10.02 -17.13
N VAL A 244 -5.57 9.72 -16.56
CA VAL A 244 -5.75 9.68 -15.09
C VAL A 244 -4.82 8.66 -14.44
N VAL A 245 -4.70 7.47 -15.01
CA VAL A 245 -3.77 6.42 -14.56
C VAL A 245 -2.32 6.89 -14.62
N SER A 246 -1.92 7.58 -15.70
CA SER A 246 -0.57 8.17 -15.84
C SER A 246 -0.29 9.18 -14.72
N ILE A 247 -1.25 10.07 -14.44
CA ILE A 247 -1.11 11.04 -13.33
C ILE A 247 -0.95 10.29 -11.99
N LEU A 248 -1.81 9.33 -11.67
CA LEU A 248 -1.73 8.58 -10.42
C LEU A 248 -0.37 7.88 -10.25
N ASN A 249 0.18 7.31 -11.33
CA ASN A 249 1.50 6.70 -11.30
C ASN A 249 2.62 7.72 -11.02
N SER A 250 2.51 8.94 -11.56
CA SER A 250 3.47 10.02 -11.29
C SER A 250 3.36 10.55 -9.85
N LEU A 251 2.17 10.44 -9.23
CA LEU A 251 1.94 10.88 -7.85
C LEU A 251 2.38 9.87 -6.78
N LYS A 252 2.59 8.59 -7.13
CA LYS A 252 3.12 7.60 -6.17
C LYS A 252 4.48 8.02 -5.64
N LEU A 253 4.74 7.73 -4.36
CA LEU A 253 6.02 8.02 -3.73
C LEU A 253 7.16 7.25 -4.39
N ASP A 254 8.33 7.91 -4.51
CA ASP A 254 9.55 7.28 -4.98
C ASP A 254 10.22 6.49 -3.85
N ASN A 255 10.48 5.21 -4.11
CA ASN A 255 11.05 4.31 -3.12
C ASN A 255 12.50 4.63 -2.74
N LYS A 256 13.21 5.43 -3.53
CA LYS A 256 14.63 5.67 -3.31
C LYS A 256 14.91 6.81 -2.31
N ASN A 257 14.14 7.89 -2.41
CA ASN A 257 14.40 9.12 -1.66
C ASN A 257 13.25 9.49 -0.69
N GLU A 258 12.18 8.70 -0.67
CA GLU A 258 10.95 8.94 0.09
C GLU A 258 10.58 7.72 0.96
N ASP A 259 11.57 7.23 1.69
CA ASP A 259 11.48 6.03 2.53
C ASP A 259 10.70 6.23 3.83
N CYS A 260 10.42 7.48 4.21
CA CYS A 260 9.64 7.86 5.38
C CYS A 260 8.77 9.08 5.09
N ILE A 261 7.59 9.11 5.71
CA ILE A 261 6.69 10.27 5.78
C ILE A 261 6.18 10.41 7.21
N CYS A 262 5.65 11.57 7.58
CA CYS A 262 5.21 11.79 8.95
C CYS A 262 3.74 12.16 9.04
N HIS A 263 3.16 11.78 10.18
CA HIS A 263 1.81 12.11 10.60
C HIS A 263 1.86 13.00 11.84
N TYR A 264 1.28 14.21 11.75
CA TYR A 264 1.18 15.12 12.88
C TYR A 264 -0.11 14.86 13.64
N THR A 265 0.01 14.76 14.97
CA THR A 265 -1.14 14.49 15.82
C THR A 265 -0.94 15.03 17.24
N ARG A 266 -2.00 14.96 18.04
CA ARG A 266 -1.94 15.31 19.46
C ARG A 266 -1.22 14.21 20.26
N PRO A 267 -0.58 14.54 21.39
CA PRO A 267 0.02 13.53 22.27
C PRO A 267 -0.97 12.45 22.70
N SER A 268 -2.21 12.82 23.06
CA SER A 268 -3.26 11.86 23.44
C SER A 268 -3.59 10.86 22.34
N THR A 269 -3.66 11.31 21.08
CA THR A 269 -3.85 10.42 19.91
C THR A 269 -2.63 9.54 19.69
N ALA A 270 -1.41 10.09 19.81
CA ALA A 270 -0.18 9.32 19.68
C ALA A 270 -0.09 8.21 20.75
N PHE A 271 -0.49 8.51 21.99
CA PHE A 271 -0.57 7.50 23.06
C PHE A 271 -1.57 6.39 22.75
N SER A 272 -2.73 6.73 22.20
CA SER A 272 -3.70 5.72 21.72
C SER A 272 -3.14 4.84 20.63
N LEU A 273 -2.45 5.43 19.64
CA LEU A 273 -1.80 4.70 18.55
C LEU A 273 -0.68 3.76 19.03
N LEU A 274 -0.06 4.07 20.19
CA LEU A 274 1.02 3.27 20.80
C LEU A 274 0.52 2.32 21.91
N GLY A 275 -0.77 2.31 22.23
CA GLY A 275 -1.33 1.44 23.25
C GLY A 275 -1.14 1.91 24.70
N PHE A 276 -1.03 3.23 24.92
CA PHE A 276 -0.88 3.82 26.27
C PHE A 276 -2.17 4.40 26.85
N SER A 277 -3.26 4.44 26.08
CA SER A 277 -4.54 4.99 26.52
C SER A 277 -5.54 3.88 26.83
N GLY A 278 -6.14 3.94 28.03
CA GLY A 278 -7.19 3.05 28.49
C GLY A 278 -6.73 1.77 29.20
N ASP A 279 -7.68 1.04 29.72
CA ASP A 279 -7.44 -0.18 30.52
C ASP A 279 -6.92 -1.36 29.68
N ASP A 280 -7.22 -1.38 28.38
CA ASP A 280 -6.89 -2.50 27.48
C ASP A 280 -5.47 -2.47 26.91
N LYS A 281 -4.72 -1.39 27.05
CA LYS A 281 -3.30 -1.23 26.62
C LYS A 281 -2.97 -1.76 25.20
N GLN A 282 -3.96 -1.85 24.33
CA GLN A 282 -3.77 -2.27 22.94
C GLN A 282 -3.57 -1.05 22.05
N PRO A 283 -2.59 -1.06 21.11
CA PRO A 283 -2.44 0.00 20.13
C PRO A 283 -3.71 0.17 19.30
N SER A 284 -4.16 1.41 19.11
CA SER A 284 -5.25 1.68 18.19
C SER A 284 -4.73 1.73 16.75
N ASN A 285 -5.59 1.34 15.82
CA ASN A 285 -5.25 1.43 14.40
C ASN A 285 -5.32 2.88 13.92
N LEU A 286 -4.51 3.21 12.90
CA LEU A 286 -4.65 4.47 12.20
C LEU A 286 -6.08 4.57 11.62
N ARG A 287 -6.67 5.78 11.69
CA ARG A 287 -8.02 6.06 11.18
C ARG A 287 -7.95 6.83 9.86
N LEU A 288 -8.73 6.40 8.88
CA LEU A 288 -9.05 7.21 7.71
C LEU A 288 -10.37 7.92 8.01
N SER A 289 -10.34 9.24 8.15
CA SER A 289 -11.51 10.06 8.50
C SER A 289 -12.23 10.59 7.27
N THR A 290 -13.51 10.92 7.41
CA THR A 290 -14.28 11.53 6.31
C THR A 290 -13.71 12.89 5.93
N ILE A 291 -13.73 13.22 4.64
CA ILE A 291 -13.25 14.49 4.11
C ILE A 291 -14.03 15.71 4.63
N LYS A 292 -15.25 15.52 5.12
CA LYS A 292 -16.08 16.60 5.67
C LYS A 292 -15.49 17.29 6.91
N ASN A 293 -14.46 16.69 7.52
CA ASN A 293 -13.77 17.19 8.70
C ASN A 293 -12.39 17.81 8.41
N VAL A 294 -12.01 17.98 7.12
CA VAL A 294 -10.75 18.62 6.76
C VAL A 294 -10.85 20.15 6.77
N ASN A 295 -9.70 20.81 6.93
CA ASN A 295 -9.62 22.27 7.11
C ASN A 295 -9.95 23.07 5.85
N ASP A 296 -9.90 22.47 4.64
CA ASP A 296 -10.18 23.14 3.39
C ASP A 296 -11.63 22.91 2.92
N PRO A 297 -12.51 23.93 2.97
CA PRO A 297 -13.92 23.81 2.55
C PRO A 297 -14.08 23.59 1.03
N LYS A 298 -13.04 23.84 0.23
CA LYS A 298 -13.03 23.60 -1.23
C LYS A 298 -12.46 22.23 -1.59
N GLU A 299 -12.06 21.45 -0.62
CA GLU A 299 -11.47 20.15 -0.88
C GLU A 299 -12.41 19.24 -1.70
N GLY A 300 -11.85 18.60 -2.72
CA GLY A 300 -12.61 17.80 -3.69
C GLY A 300 -13.35 18.60 -4.77
N LYS A 301 -13.25 19.95 -4.78
CA LYS A 301 -13.84 20.82 -5.81
C LYS A 301 -12.78 21.44 -6.72
N ILE A 302 -11.59 21.71 -6.19
CA ILE A 302 -10.52 22.46 -6.87
C ILE A 302 -10.15 21.86 -8.23
N LEU A 303 -10.08 20.52 -8.33
CA LEU A 303 -9.81 19.87 -9.61
C LEU A 303 -10.86 20.22 -10.67
N PHE A 304 -12.12 20.13 -10.32
CA PHE A 304 -13.23 20.38 -11.25
C PHE A 304 -13.32 21.85 -11.65
N ASP A 305 -13.12 22.74 -10.68
CA ASP A 305 -13.05 24.18 -10.93
C ASP A 305 -11.88 24.52 -11.91
N TYR A 306 -10.71 23.92 -11.70
CA TYR A 306 -9.57 24.07 -12.61
C TYR A 306 -9.83 23.52 -14.01
N LEU A 307 -10.50 22.37 -14.10
CA LEU A 307 -10.84 21.75 -15.38
C LEU A 307 -12.00 22.44 -16.11
N GLY A 308 -12.76 23.31 -15.41
CA GLY A 308 -13.97 23.92 -15.94
C GLY A 308 -15.08 22.89 -16.21
N PHE A 309 -15.17 21.84 -15.38
CA PHE A 309 -16.10 20.73 -15.54
C PHE A 309 -17.02 20.60 -14.34
N PRO A 310 -18.33 20.31 -14.53
CA PRO A 310 -19.27 20.17 -13.42
C PRO A 310 -18.88 19.04 -12.45
N ASN A 311 -18.78 19.40 -11.17
CA ASN A 311 -18.54 18.42 -10.09
C ASN A 311 -19.87 17.81 -9.66
N ARG A 312 -20.10 16.53 -9.97
CA ARG A 312 -21.28 15.77 -9.56
C ARG A 312 -20.98 14.86 -8.40
N GLU A 313 -21.91 14.75 -7.46
CA GLU A 313 -21.84 13.74 -6.40
C GLU A 313 -22.27 12.38 -6.98
N ILE A 314 -21.42 11.37 -6.82
CA ILE A 314 -21.66 10.02 -7.35
C ILE A 314 -22.04 9.01 -6.26
N GLY A 315 -22.56 9.51 -5.12
CA GLY A 315 -23.05 8.66 -4.02
C GLY A 315 -21.98 7.91 -3.23
N LEU A 316 -20.69 8.29 -3.39
CA LEU A 316 -19.58 7.69 -2.68
C LEU A 316 -19.02 8.64 -1.62
N ALA A 317 -18.53 8.05 -0.52
CA ALA A 317 -17.84 8.74 0.55
C ALA A 317 -16.33 8.49 0.49
N SER A 318 -15.55 9.51 0.79
CA SER A 318 -14.09 9.42 0.84
C SER A 318 -13.60 9.50 2.27
N PHE A 319 -12.68 8.62 2.59
CA PHE A 319 -12.00 8.52 3.87
C PHE A 319 -10.51 8.70 3.63
N ILE A 320 -9.89 9.64 4.36
CA ILE A 320 -8.49 10.05 4.11
C ILE A 320 -7.70 9.99 5.42
N SER A 321 -6.40 9.69 5.29
CA SER A 321 -5.41 10.03 6.31
C SER A 321 -4.26 10.79 5.63
N CYS A 322 -3.89 11.91 6.25
CA CYS A 322 -2.94 12.88 5.72
C CYS A 322 -1.58 12.70 6.38
N PHE A 323 -0.55 12.81 5.55
CA PHE A 323 0.87 12.74 5.92
C PHE A 323 1.59 13.90 5.25
N THR A 324 2.82 14.14 5.65
CA THR A 324 3.66 15.15 5.02
C THR A 324 5.12 14.69 4.92
N PHE A 325 5.85 15.29 3.99
CA PHE A 325 7.29 15.09 3.89
C PHE A 325 8.08 15.88 4.93
N ASN A 326 7.47 16.87 5.58
CA ASN A 326 8.12 17.77 6.53
C ASN A 326 8.07 17.20 7.94
N HIS A 327 9.14 16.56 8.39
CA HIS A 327 9.19 15.81 9.67
C HIS A 327 9.20 16.71 10.91
N ASP A 328 9.74 17.94 10.80
CA ASP A 328 9.86 18.91 11.88
C ASP A 328 9.44 20.29 11.35
N SER A 329 8.13 20.51 11.22
CA SER A 329 7.56 21.73 10.67
C SER A 329 6.80 22.53 11.72
N LEU A 330 7.17 23.82 11.84
CA LEU A 330 6.52 24.77 12.74
C LEU A 330 5.02 24.91 12.44
N ASN A 331 4.68 25.06 11.16
CA ASN A 331 3.30 25.25 10.73
C ASN A 331 2.44 24.01 11.02
N GLN A 332 3.00 22.82 10.79
CA GLN A 332 2.29 21.57 11.06
C GLN A 332 2.01 21.37 12.55
N PHE A 333 2.97 21.67 13.44
CA PHE A 333 2.75 21.62 14.89
C PHE A 333 1.70 22.62 15.35
N ARG A 334 1.60 23.78 14.71
CA ARG A 334 0.56 24.78 15.02
C ARG A 334 -0.82 24.36 14.56
N LEU A 335 -0.92 23.74 13.39
CA LEU A 335 -2.22 23.38 12.79
C LEU A 335 -2.80 22.11 13.40
N TYR A 336 -1.99 21.07 13.58
CA TYR A 336 -2.46 19.71 13.88
C TYR A 336 -2.11 19.21 15.28
N GLY A 337 -1.35 19.98 16.06
CA GLY A 337 -0.83 19.57 17.35
C GLY A 337 -1.45 20.27 18.55
N LYS A 338 -2.63 20.87 18.43
CA LYS A 338 -3.26 21.57 19.56
C LYS A 338 -3.90 20.59 20.54
N GLU A 339 -3.41 20.53 21.76
CA GLU A 339 -4.05 19.85 22.88
C GLU A 339 -4.37 20.88 23.96
N ASN A 340 -5.59 20.85 24.51
CA ASN A 340 -6.08 21.81 25.51
C ASN A 340 -5.93 23.29 25.08
N ASN A 341 -6.11 23.60 23.80
CA ASN A 341 -5.92 24.92 23.20
C ASN A 341 -4.48 25.47 23.27
N GLN A 342 -3.49 24.67 23.66
CA GLN A 342 -2.08 25.06 23.62
C GLN A 342 -1.51 24.85 22.22
N GLU A 343 -0.98 25.90 21.64
CA GLU A 343 -0.23 25.79 20.37
C GLU A 343 1.07 25.04 20.58
N ALA A 344 1.53 24.37 19.52
CA ALA A 344 2.78 23.65 19.54
C ALA A 344 2.92 22.57 20.64
N SER A 345 1.80 21.90 20.97
CA SER A 345 1.77 20.75 21.86
C SER A 345 1.75 19.39 21.15
N GLY A 346 1.87 19.39 19.84
CA GLY A 346 1.77 18.18 19.02
C GLY A 346 3.03 17.34 18.91
N VAL A 347 2.84 16.17 18.33
CA VAL A 347 3.92 15.24 17.98
C VAL A 347 3.90 14.93 16.49
N SER A 348 5.08 14.70 15.90
CA SER A 348 5.23 14.23 14.52
C SER A 348 5.75 12.80 14.55
N ILE A 349 4.95 11.86 14.09
CA ILE A 349 5.27 10.43 14.03
C ILE A 349 5.79 10.13 12.62
N VAL A 350 7.07 9.83 12.50
CA VAL A 350 7.71 9.47 11.22
C VAL A 350 7.54 7.98 11.01
N LEU A 351 6.84 7.62 9.94
CA LEU A 351 6.56 6.25 9.55
C LEU A 351 7.42 5.84 8.35
N ARG A 352 7.94 4.62 8.41
CA ARG A 352 8.62 4.00 7.26
C ARG A 352 7.60 3.62 6.19
N LYS A 353 8.05 3.62 4.94
CA LYS A 353 7.20 3.32 3.77
C LYS A 353 6.61 1.91 3.77
N ASP A 354 7.23 0.93 4.45
CA ASP A 354 6.73 -0.43 4.57
C ASP A 354 5.43 -0.56 5.42
N PHE A 355 5.01 0.55 6.06
CA PHE A 355 3.67 0.70 6.64
C PHE A 355 2.57 0.79 5.56
N PHE A 356 2.90 1.21 4.36
CA PHE A 356 1.99 1.43 3.24
C PHE A 356 2.16 0.36 2.17
N ASP A 357 1.22 0.27 1.23
CA ASP A 357 1.35 -0.62 0.08
C ASP A 357 2.29 -0.02 -0.98
N GLU A 358 3.38 -0.72 -1.27
CA GLU A 358 4.35 -0.30 -2.29
C GLU A 358 4.04 -0.88 -3.68
N TYR A 359 3.26 -1.95 -3.76
CA TYR A 359 3.22 -2.84 -4.92
C TYR A 359 1.85 -3.00 -5.57
N SER A 360 0.83 -2.26 -5.12
CA SER A 360 -0.49 -2.36 -5.75
C SER A 360 -0.43 -1.92 -7.22
N GLU A 361 -0.55 -2.88 -8.12
CA GLU A 361 -0.75 -2.63 -9.56
C GLU A 361 -2.18 -2.18 -9.86
N PHE A 362 -3.11 -2.35 -8.89
CA PHE A 362 -4.52 -2.00 -8.99
C PHE A 362 -4.88 -0.90 -7.97
N TYR A 363 -5.91 -0.14 -8.31
CA TYR A 363 -6.41 0.94 -7.48
C TYR A 363 -7.33 0.40 -6.39
N ASN A 364 -6.77 -0.30 -5.40
CA ASN A 364 -7.50 -0.94 -4.29
C ASN A 364 -8.11 0.06 -3.30
N PHE A 365 -7.98 1.35 -3.54
CA PHE A 365 -8.51 2.41 -2.68
C PHE A 365 -9.95 2.80 -2.99
N ILE A 366 -10.61 2.16 -3.97
CA ILE A 366 -12.01 2.40 -4.28
C ILE A 366 -12.79 1.09 -4.26
N ASP A 367 -13.84 1.04 -3.46
CA ASP A 367 -14.78 -0.07 -3.38
C ASP A 367 -16.20 0.44 -3.61
N TYR A 368 -16.66 0.36 -4.84
CA TYR A 368 -17.99 0.85 -5.25
C TYR A 368 -19.14 0.11 -4.54
N GLU A 369 -18.98 -1.17 -4.26
CA GLU A 369 -20.01 -1.98 -3.62
C GLU A 369 -19.90 -2.05 -2.10
N GLY A 370 -18.87 -1.47 -1.49
CA GLY A 370 -18.62 -1.57 -0.05
C GLY A 370 -18.27 -2.97 0.43
N LYS A 371 -17.69 -3.78 -0.46
CA LYS A 371 -17.20 -5.13 -0.14
C LYS A 371 -15.71 -5.07 0.16
N GLU A 372 -15.24 -6.01 0.98
CA GLU A 372 -13.82 -6.19 1.20
C GLU A 372 -13.08 -6.49 -0.09
N LEU A 373 -12.05 -5.72 -0.38
CA LEU A 373 -11.12 -6.00 -1.46
C LEU A 373 -10.08 -7.01 -0.94
N PRO A 374 -10.01 -8.22 -1.51
CA PRO A 374 -8.93 -9.13 -1.18
C PRO A 374 -7.63 -8.55 -1.70
N ILE A 375 -6.72 -8.19 -0.81
CA ILE A 375 -5.38 -7.74 -1.19
C ILE A 375 -4.49 -8.96 -1.37
N SER A 376 -3.97 -9.12 -2.57
CA SER A 376 -2.84 -9.99 -2.81
C SER A 376 -1.56 -9.18 -2.63
N LEU A 377 -1.01 -9.18 -1.43
CA LEU A 377 0.42 -8.92 -1.29
C LEU A 377 1.16 -10.19 -1.72
N PRO A 378 2.21 -10.06 -2.55
CA PRO A 378 2.94 -11.24 -3.04
C PRO A 378 3.59 -12.07 -1.94
N TYR A 379 3.65 -11.62 -0.70
CA TYR A 379 4.58 -12.13 0.31
C TYR A 379 4.05 -12.24 1.74
N LEU A 380 2.79 -11.96 2.03
CA LEU A 380 2.28 -12.15 3.38
C LEU A 380 1.42 -13.40 3.43
N GLU A 381 1.74 -14.29 4.38
CA GLU A 381 0.85 -15.37 4.78
C GLU A 381 -0.51 -14.74 5.13
N GLU A 382 -1.57 -15.27 4.51
CA GLU A 382 -2.93 -15.00 4.96
C GLU A 382 -3.02 -15.50 6.40
N ASN A 383 -2.90 -14.57 7.36
CA ASN A 383 -3.46 -14.80 8.67
C ASN A 383 -4.97 -14.83 8.49
N THR A 384 -5.53 -16.03 8.41
CA THR A 384 -6.96 -16.33 8.27
C THR A 384 -7.83 -15.80 9.42
N ASN A 385 -7.27 -14.99 10.32
CA ASN A 385 -7.91 -14.30 11.44
C ASN A 385 -7.86 -12.77 11.32
N ALA A 386 -7.70 -12.20 10.12
CA ALA A 386 -7.87 -10.76 9.95
C ALA A 386 -9.33 -10.40 10.25
N ASN A 387 -9.55 -9.51 11.21
CA ASN A 387 -10.84 -8.92 11.46
C ASN A 387 -11.36 -8.31 10.16
N ASN A 388 -12.46 -8.83 9.64
CA ASN A 388 -13.08 -8.43 8.37
C ASN A 388 -13.54 -6.95 8.30
N ASN A 389 -13.21 -6.13 9.29
CA ASN A 389 -13.68 -4.75 9.46
C ASN A 389 -12.58 -3.69 9.25
N GLU A 390 -11.40 -4.06 8.77
CA GLU A 390 -10.26 -3.14 8.62
C GLU A 390 -9.89 -2.94 7.15
N ILE A 391 -9.38 -1.74 6.83
CA ILE A 391 -8.86 -1.43 5.49
C ILE A 391 -7.40 -1.84 5.42
N LYS A 392 -7.09 -2.67 4.45
CA LYS A 392 -5.73 -3.15 4.19
C LYS A 392 -4.79 -2.04 3.72
N LYS A 393 -3.48 -2.34 3.62
CA LYS A 393 -2.46 -1.36 3.20
C LYS A 393 -2.82 -0.69 1.89
N LEU A 394 -2.67 0.63 1.87
CA LEU A 394 -2.98 1.49 0.74
C LEU A 394 -1.72 2.19 0.25
N PRO A 395 -1.60 2.45 -1.06
CA PRO A 395 -0.51 3.25 -1.60
C PRO A 395 -0.63 4.72 -1.16
N VAL A 396 0.51 5.38 -0.99
CA VAL A 396 0.57 6.81 -0.68
C VAL A 396 0.76 7.61 -1.95
N TYR A 397 -0.03 8.66 -2.07
CA TYR A 397 0.04 9.62 -3.17
C TYR A 397 0.39 11.01 -2.66
N ARG A 398 1.27 11.72 -3.36
CA ARG A 398 1.53 13.14 -3.13
C ARG A 398 0.39 14.00 -3.63
N CYS A 399 0.13 15.12 -2.97
CA CYS A 399 -0.84 16.10 -3.45
C CYS A 399 -0.30 16.94 -4.60
N ILE A 400 -1.22 17.41 -5.43
CA ILE A 400 -1.01 18.40 -6.48
C ILE A 400 -1.52 19.74 -5.96
N TYR A 401 -0.69 20.78 -6.00
CA TYR A 401 -1.08 22.14 -5.65
C TYR A 401 -1.37 22.92 -6.91
N ILE A 402 -2.57 23.47 -7.02
CA ILE A 402 -3.05 24.22 -8.18
C ILE A 402 -3.53 25.60 -7.74
N ASP A 403 -3.13 26.63 -8.49
CA ASP A 403 -3.80 27.91 -8.47
C ASP A 403 -4.69 28.02 -9.70
N GLN A 404 -5.97 28.34 -9.48
CA GLN A 404 -6.98 28.38 -10.54
C GLN A 404 -6.84 29.58 -11.46
N GLU A 405 -6.25 30.67 -10.97
CA GLU A 405 -6.12 31.95 -11.69
C GLU A 405 -4.80 32.04 -12.46
N SER A 406 -3.86 31.16 -12.16
CA SER A 406 -2.57 31.10 -12.83
C SER A 406 -2.28 29.69 -13.35
N ASP A 407 -1.19 29.56 -14.09
CA ASP A 407 -0.71 28.28 -14.62
C ASP A 407 0.17 27.55 -13.60
N TYR A 408 -0.03 27.84 -12.29
CA TYR A 408 0.76 27.29 -11.22
C TYR A 408 0.30 25.88 -10.86
N ILE A 409 1.18 24.91 -11.09
CA ILE A 409 1.00 23.52 -10.68
C ILE A 409 2.31 23.03 -10.06
N LYS A 410 2.23 22.51 -8.85
CA LYS A 410 3.36 21.89 -8.13
C LYS A 410 2.93 20.57 -7.50
N LEU A 411 3.89 19.69 -7.32
CA LEU A 411 3.72 18.45 -6.57
C LEU A 411 4.33 18.59 -5.18
N ALA A 412 3.67 18.00 -4.19
CA ALA A 412 4.25 17.86 -2.85
C ALA A 412 5.60 17.14 -2.92
N LYS A 413 6.57 17.63 -2.15
CA LYS A 413 7.95 17.14 -2.16
C LYS A 413 8.61 17.32 -0.81
N ARG A 414 9.69 16.58 -0.57
CA ARG A 414 10.55 16.78 0.58
C ARG A 414 11.35 18.08 0.44
N ASN A 415 11.46 18.84 1.51
CA ASN A 415 12.25 20.06 1.52
C ASN A 415 13.77 19.77 1.64
N GLU A 416 14.59 20.74 1.28
CA GLU A 416 16.04 20.63 1.26
C GLU A 416 16.63 20.39 2.67
N ILE A 417 16.09 21.09 3.67
CA ILE A 417 16.55 20.98 5.07
C ILE A 417 16.37 19.55 5.59
N ASP A 418 15.26 18.90 5.22
CA ASP A 418 14.97 17.53 5.64
C ASP A 418 15.94 16.51 5.00
N PHE A 419 16.39 16.77 3.77
CA PHE A 419 17.44 15.99 3.12
C PHE A 419 18.75 16.05 3.89
N TYR A 420 19.20 17.25 4.24
CA TYR A 420 20.44 17.42 5.02
C TYR A 420 20.36 16.84 6.43
N ARG A 421 19.22 16.98 7.11
CA ARG A 421 18.99 16.38 8.44
C ARG A 421 19.06 14.86 8.42
N ARG A 422 18.85 14.26 7.26
CA ARG A 422 18.96 12.81 7.03
C ARG A 422 20.34 12.36 6.55
N GLY A 423 21.30 13.25 6.49
CA GLY A 423 22.68 12.97 6.06
C GLY A 423 22.83 12.76 4.54
N MET A 424 21.86 13.21 3.74
CA MET A 424 21.93 13.15 2.28
C MET A 424 22.69 14.34 1.72
N SER A 425 23.34 14.16 0.56
CA SER A 425 24.12 15.22 -0.09
C SER A 425 23.29 16.19 -0.91
N SER A 426 23.85 17.38 -1.20
CA SER A 426 23.24 18.33 -2.17
C SER A 426 23.02 17.71 -3.54
N LYS A 427 23.88 16.77 -3.95
CA LYS A 427 23.71 16.06 -5.22
C LYS A 427 22.47 15.18 -5.21
N ASP A 428 22.24 14.43 -4.13
CA ASP A 428 21.05 13.60 -3.97
C ASP A 428 19.79 14.45 -3.99
N PHE A 429 19.81 15.62 -3.34
CA PHE A 429 18.69 16.55 -3.37
C PHE A 429 18.43 17.11 -4.78
N ASN A 430 19.46 17.50 -5.52
CA ASN A 430 19.30 18.00 -6.88
C ASN A 430 18.76 16.92 -7.85
N ASP A 431 19.23 15.69 -7.71
CA ASP A 431 18.71 14.54 -8.50
C ASP A 431 17.26 14.25 -8.16
N TYR A 432 16.88 14.34 -6.89
CA TYR A 432 15.50 14.24 -6.44
C TYR A 432 14.62 15.36 -7.00
N LEU A 433 15.07 16.62 -6.90
CA LEU A 433 14.32 17.76 -7.45
C LEU A 433 14.10 17.64 -8.96
N ARG A 434 15.11 17.18 -9.70
CA ARG A 434 14.96 16.94 -11.14
C ARG A 434 13.84 15.94 -11.41
N THR A 435 13.83 14.82 -10.71
CA THR A 435 12.78 13.80 -10.84
C THR A 435 11.39 14.35 -10.51
N ILE A 436 11.26 15.15 -9.43
CA ILE A 436 9.97 15.77 -9.07
C ILE A 436 9.54 16.81 -10.09
N ASN A 437 10.47 17.59 -10.64
CA ASN A 437 10.16 18.56 -11.69
C ASN A 437 9.70 17.87 -12.98
N GLU A 438 10.33 16.77 -13.38
CA GLU A 438 9.89 15.96 -14.54
C GLU A 438 8.47 15.44 -14.33
N LYS A 439 8.17 14.84 -13.15
CA LYS A 439 6.82 14.40 -12.78
C LYS A 439 5.81 15.57 -12.75
N THR A 440 6.24 16.75 -12.30
CA THR A 440 5.39 17.94 -12.27
C THR A 440 5.01 18.38 -13.69
N ILE A 441 5.98 18.43 -14.60
CA ILE A 441 5.76 18.78 -16.02
C ILE A 441 4.83 17.76 -16.68
N GLU A 442 5.07 16.46 -16.44
CA GLU A 442 4.21 15.40 -16.96
C GLU A 442 2.77 15.53 -16.44
N THR A 443 2.60 15.74 -15.12
CA THR A 443 1.29 15.92 -14.49
C THR A 443 0.57 17.14 -15.07
N LYS A 444 1.26 18.28 -15.23
CA LYS A 444 0.72 19.48 -15.84
C LYS A 444 0.26 19.25 -17.29
N ASN A 445 1.09 18.59 -18.09
CA ASN A 445 0.76 18.25 -19.47
C ASN A 445 -0.48 17.34 -19.54
N ASN A 446 -0.57 16.36 -18.65
CA ASN A 446 -1.70 15.45 -18.58
C ASN A 446 -2.97 16.14 -18.11
N LEU A 447 -2.93 17.03 -17.12
CA LEU A 447 -4.08 17.86 -16.71
C LEU A 447 -4.56 18.77 -17.86
N ASN A 448 -3.65 19.37 -18.63
CA ASN A 448 -4.01 20.15 -19.80
C ASN A 448 -4.66 19.32 -20.91
N LYS A 449 -4.21 18.06 -21.12
CA LYS A 449 -4.87 17.12 -22.04
C LYS A 449 -6.29 16.80 -21.56
N ILE A 450 -6.48 16.50 -20.27
CA ILE A 450 -7.81 16.29 -19.68
C ILE A 450 -8.69 17.52 -19.96
N LYS A 451 -8.20 18.73 -19.66
CA LYS A 451 -8.96 19.96 -19.89
C LYS A 451 -9.37 20.11 -21.35
N SER A 452 -8.48 19.83 -22.30
CA SER A 452 -8.77 19.89 -23.74
C SER A 452 -9.83 18.86 -24.16
N ILE A 453 -9.74 17.63 -23.64
CA ILE A 453 -10.73 16.57 -23.88
C ILE A 453 -12.09 17.02 -23.35
N LEU A 454 -12.17 17.53 -22.12
CA LEU A 454 -13.42 17.94 -21.49
C LEU A 454 -14.07 19.13 -22.22
N ILE A 455 -13.29 20.11 -22.68
CA ILE A 455 -13.81 21.23 -23.51
C ILE A 455 -14.45 20.70 -24.80
N ASN A 456 -13.80 19.76 -25.47
CA ASN A 456 -14.36 19.16 -26.69
C ASN A 456 -15.65 18.40 -26.43
N ILE A 457 -15.67 17.63 -25.35
CA ILE A 457 -16.85 16.87 -24.94
C ILE A 457 -18.02 17.83 -24.64
N ILE A 458 -17.83 18.88 -23.86
CA ILE A 458 -18.87 19.87 -23.51
C ILE A 458 -19.46 20.56 -24.77
N LYS A 459 -18.64 20.87 -25.76
CA LYS A 459 -19.09 21.50 -27.02
C LYS A 459 -20.03 20.59 -27.83
N ASN A 460 -19.97 19.29 -27.66
CA ASN A 460 -20.74 18.33 -28.44
C ASN A 460 -22.06 17.90 -27.77
N ASN A 461 -22.62 18.73 -26.85
CA ASN A 461 -23.91 18.49 -26.18
C ASN A 461 -24.08 17.07 -25.65
N ILE A 462 -23.26 16.68 -24.69
CA ILE A 462 -23.31 15.36 -24.07
C ILE A 462 -24.53 15.14 -23.19
N ASN A 463 -24.96 13.88 -23.12
CA ASN A 463 -25.98 13.44 -22.18
C ASN A 463 -25.42 13.31 -20.74
N ASP A 464 -26.34 13.24 -19.78
CA ASP A 464 -25.99 13.14 -18.35
C ASP A 464 -25.16 11.89 -18.02
N ASP A 465 -25.37 10.78 -18.74
CA ASP A 465 -24.63 9.53 -18.50
C ASP A 465 -23.13 9.69 -18.74
N VAL A 466 -22.73 10.40 -19.79
CA VAL A 466 -21.31 10.66 -20.08
C VAL A 466 -20.68 11.58 -19.03
N PHE A 467 -21.44 12.55 -18.50
CA PHE A 467 -20.98 13.37 -17.37
C PHE A 467 -20.65 12.54 -16.14
N ASP A 468 -21.52 11.57 -15.81
CA ASP A 468 -21.32 10.70 -14.66
C ASP A 468 -20.12 9.77 -14.85
N VAL A 469 -19.91 9.25 -16.07
CA VAL A 469 -18.72 8.45 -16.39
C VAL A 469 -17.43 9.25 -16.22
N ILE A 470 -17.40 10.50 -16.70
CA ILE A 470 -16.25 11.39 -16.55
C ILE A 470 -15.96 11.68 -15.06
N ASN A 471 -16.99 12.04 -14.28
CA ASN A 471 -16.84 12.25 -12.84
C ASN A 471 -16.29 11.00 -12.14
N TYR A 472 -16.74 9.81 -12.58
CA TYR A 472 -16.26 8.54 -12.05
C TYR A 472 -14.78 8.27 -12.41
N ILE A 473 -14.37 8.56 -13.64
CA ILE A 473 -12.97 8.42 -14.09
C ILE A 473 -12.06 9.38 -13.30
N LEU A 474 -12.50 10.62 -13.06
CA LEU A 474 -11.72 11.65 -12.36
C LEU A 474 -11.70 11.46 -10.83
N LEU A 475 -12.54 10.60 -10.29
CA LEU A 475 -12.72 10.41 -8.85
C LEU A 475 -11.42 10.23 -8.05
N PRO A 476 -10.45 9.42 -8.49
CA PRO A 476 -9.20 9.24 -7.75
C PRO A 476 -8.38 10.52 -7.60
N LEU A 477 -8.41 11.40 -8.62
CA LEU A 477 -7.66 12.67 -8.59
C LEU A 477 -8.34 13.74 -7.74
N ARG A 478 -9.66 13.64 -7.56
CA ARG A 478 -10.48 14.62 -6.85
C ARG A 478 -9.91 14.99 -5.47
N PHE A 479 -9.38 14.00 -4.76
CA PHE A 479 -8.90 14.14 -3.39
C PHE A 479 -7.37 14.28 -3.28
N LEU A 480 -6.69 14.40 -4.40
CA LEU A 480 -5.24 14.62 -4.47
C LEU A 480 -4.88 16.04 -4.91
N VAL A 481 -5.89 16.87 -5.23
CA VAL A 481 -5.69 18.26 -5.66
C VAL A 481 -6.07 19.21 -4.54
N LYS A 482 -5.15 20.13 -4.22
CA LYS A 482 -5.30 21.18 -3.22
C LYS A 482 -5.04 22.55 -3.81
N HIS A 483 -5.58 23.59 -3.16
CA HIS A 483 -5.26 24.96 -3.53
C HIS A 483 -3.79 25.28 -3.23
N ALA A 484 -3.13 26.05 -4.09
CA ALA A 484 -1.71 26.41 -3.97
C ALA A 484 -1.35 27.08 -2.64
N ALA A 485 -2.29 27.77 -2.00
CA ALA A 485 -2.10 28.38 -0.68
C ALA A 485 -1.72 27.37 0.43
N PHE A 486 -1.96 26.07 0.22
CA PHE A 486 -1.61 25.01 1.16
C PHE A 486 -0.30 24.30 0.79
N GLU A 487 0.49 24.82 -0.15
CA GLU A 487 1.73 24.18 -0.61
C GLU A 487 2.74 23.94 0.53
N ASP A 488 2.80 24.80 1.53
CA ASP A 488 3.68 24.66 2.68
C ASP A 488 3.42 23.36 3.49
N GLU A 489 2.23 22.77 3.35
CA GLU A 489 1.92 21.51 4.01
C GLU A 489 2.71 20.33 3.43
N GLN A 490 3.13 20.39 2.17
CA GLN A 490 3.85 19.32 1.47
C GLN A 490 3.21 17.95 1.70
N GLU A 491 1.89 17.90 1.47
CA GLU A 491 1.02 16.81 1.90
C GLU A 491 1.09 15.60 0.97
N CYS A 492 0.98 14.42 1.56
CA CYS A 492 0.70 13.18 0.87
C CYS A 492 -0.40 12.40 1.61
N ARG A 493 -1.11 11.53 0.91
CA ARG A 493 -2.35 10.91 1.39
C ARG A 493 -2.41 9.43 1.10
N ILE A 494 -3.01 8.70 2.02
CA ILE A 494 -3.75 7.48 1.72
C ILE A 494 -5.23 7.83 1.75
N PHE A 495 -6.01 7.21 0.87
CA PHE A 495 -7.45 7.44 0.84
C PHE A 495 -8.18 6.17 0.40
N PHE A 496 -9.41 6.04 0.88
CA PHE A 496 -10.31 4.96 0.52
C PHE A 496 -11.69 5.55 0.19
N ILE A 497 -12.28 5.10 -0.90
CA ILE A 497 -13.57 5.59 -1.39
C ILE A 497 -14.55 4.42 -1.41
N THR A 498 -15.67 4.55 -0.71
CA THR A 498 -16.70 3.52 -0.64
C THR A 498 -18.09 4.16 -0.45
N ASN A 499 -19.15 3.35 -0.47
CA ASN A 499 -20.49 3.85 -0.17
C ASN A 499 -20.68 4.06 1.34
N LEU A 500 -21.62 4.94 1.73
CA LEU A 500 -21.90 5.26 3.14
C LEU A 500 -22.48 4.09 3.95
N PHE A 501 -22.94 3.03 3.27
CA PHE A 501 -23.51 1.84 3.91
C PHE A 501 -22.47 0.72 4.10
N ASP A 502 -21.21 0.98 3.81
CA ASP A 502 -20.12 0.05 4.02
C ASP A 502 -20.02 -0.32 5.50
N LYS A 503 -20.12 -1.61 5.81
CA LYS A 503 -20.13 -2.13 7.18
C LYS A 503 -18.82 -1.87 7.94
N ARG A 504 -17.73 -1.59 7.26
CA ARG A 504 -16.43 -1.25 7.86
C ARG A 504 -16.41 0.16 8.44
N ILE A 505 -17.35 1.02 8.05
CA ILE A 505 -17.42 2.39 8.55
C ILE A 505 -17.83 2.36 10.03
N VAL A 506 -16.95 2.89 10.86
CA VAL A 506 -17.21 3.12 12.27
C VAL A 506 -17.78 4.53 12.45
N SER A 507 -18.97 4.62 13.04
CA SER A 507 -19.60 5.90 13.37
C SER A 507 -19.47 6.16 14.87
N ASN A 508 -18.80 7.25 15.24
CA ASN A 508 -18.68 7.72 16.61
C ASN A 508 -19.52 8.99 16.79
N VAL A 509 -20.71 8.84 17.35
CA VAL A 509 -21.66 9.96 17.53
C VAL A 509 -21.13 10.98 18.54
N ASN A 510 -20.40 10.54 19.58
CA ASN A 510 -19.84 11.44 20.60
C ASN A 510 -18.75 12.34 20.02
N GLU A 511 -17.88 11.80 19.15
CA GLU A 511 -16.85 12.54 18.45
C GLU A 511 -17.37 13.21 17.16
N LYS A 512 -18.63 12.99 16.80
CA LYS A 512 -19.24 13.45 15.52
C LYS A 512 -18.37 13.08 14.30
N SER A 513 -17.80 11.87 14.33
CA SER A 513 -16.86 11.40 13.32
C SER A 513 -17.28 10.05 12.74
N MET A 514 -16.97 9.86 11.46
CA MET A 514 -17.01 8.57 10.78
C MET A 514 -15.61 8.27 10.25
N TYR A 515 -15.18 7.02 10.38
CA TYR A 515 -13.85 6.61 9.96
C TYR A 515 -13.79 5.12 9.60
N LEU A 516 -12.76 4.78 8.86
CA LEU A 516 -12.33 3.41 8.60
C LEU A 516 -11.06 3.12 9.39
N LYS A 517 -10.91 1.89 9.89
CA LYS A 517 -9.69 1.47 10.58
C LYS A 517 -8.71 0.88 9.58
N TYR A 518 -7.46 1.29 9.66
CA TYR A 518 -6.36 0.70 8.90
C TYR A 518 -5.90 -0.60 9.56
N GLU A 519 -5.52 -1.62 8.80
CA GLU A 519 -5.23 -2.95 9.34
C GLU A 519 -3.97 -3.02 10.23
N GLU A 520 -3.03 -2.12 10.02
CA GLU A 520 -1.73 -2.16 10.69
C GLU A 520 -1.63 -1.14 11.83
N ALA A 521 -1.11 -1.60 12.97
CA ALA A 521 -0.70 -0.70 14.05
C ALA A 521 0.65 -0.05 13.70
N ILE A 522 0.81 1.24 14.05
CA ILE A 522 1.97 2.02 13.62
C ILE A 522 3.29 1.66 14.35
N GLY A 523 3.22 1.03 15.52
CA GLY A 523 4.34 0.93 16.47
C GLY A 523 5.66 0.40 15.87
N GLU A 524 5.59 -0.66 15.07
CA GLU A 524 6.77 -1.27 14.45
C GLU A 524 7.32 -0.49 13.26
N TYR A 525 6.50 0.37 12.67
CA TYR A 525 6.84 1.14 11.48
C TYR A 525 7.38 2.53 11.82
N ILE A 526 7.44 2.88 13.11
CA ILE A 526 7.96 4.17 13.56
C ILE A 526 9.48 4.21 13.37
N ASP A 527 9.93 5.17 12.56
CA ASP A 527 11.34 5.53 12.44
C ASP A 527 11.74 6.47 13.55
N LYS A 528 11.01 7.59 13.71
CA LYS A 528 11.24 8.61 14.75
C LYS A 528 9.94 9.25 15.20
N ILE A 529 9.98 9.85 16.39
CA ILE A 529 8.95 10.77 16.91
C ILE A 529 9.63 12.11 17.21
N TYR A 530 9.10 13.19 16.64
CA TYR A 530 9.53 14.55 16.99
C TYR A 530 8.49 15.17 17.93
N LEU A 531 8.99 15.66 19.06
CA LEU A 531 8.20 16.35 20.08
C LEU A 531 8.30 17.86 19.87
N SER A 532 7.17 18.53 19.75
CA SER A 532 7.16 19.99 19.84
C SER A 532 7.51 20.44 21.26
N ILE A 533 7.76 21.73 21.46
CA ILE A 533 8.15 22.26 22.78
C ILE A 533 7.09 21.93 23.83
N GLY A 534 5.80 22.10 23.51
CA GLY A 534 4.70 21.79 24.42
C GLY A 534 4.50 20.30 24.70
N ALA A 535 5.07 19.42 23.87
CA ALA A 535 5.01 17.98 24.05
C ALA A 535 6.25 17.39 24.74
N SER A 536 7.28 18.21 25.04
CA SER A 536 8.55 17.76 25.64
C SER A 536 8.37 17.03 26.96
N GLN A 537 7.36 17.40 27.76
CA GLN A 537 7.00 16.74 29.03
C GLN A 537 6.63 15.25 28.87
N TYR A 538 6.34 14.79 27.65
CA TYR A 538 5.94 13.41 27.36
C TYR A 538 7.09 12.55 26.85
N GLU A 539 8.35 13.03 26.84
CA GLU A 539 9.51 12.34 26.29
C GLU A 539 9.69 10.94 26.88
N ASP A 540 9.69 10.83 28.23
CA ASP A 540 9.87 9.55 28.92
C ASP A 540 8.78 8.52 28.56
N PHE A 541 7.55 8.98 28.33
CA PHE A 541 6.45 8.11 27.91
C PHE A 541 6.72 7.53 26.51
N PHE A 542 7.18 8.35 25.56
CA PHE A 542 7.50 7.89 24.22
C PHE A 542 8.75 6.98 24.19
N ILE A 543 9.79 7.30 24.97
CA ILE A 543 10.96 6.42 25.13
C ILE A 543 10.54 5.06 25.68
N ARG A 544 9.69 5.03 26.70
CA ARG A 544 9.14 3.80 27.27
C ARG A 544 8.32 3.01 26.27
N ALA A 545 7.48 3.69 25.45
CA ALA A 545 6.65 3.09 24.42
C ALA A 545 7.47 2.42 23.34
N LEU A 546 8.46 3.15 22.81
CA LEU A 546 9.31 2.69 21.70
C LEU A 546 10.44 1.79 22.17
N ARG A 547 10.74 1.77 23.49
CA ARG A 547 11.90 1.06 24.09
C ARG A 547 13.24 1.45 23.46
N ASP A 548 13.31 2.66 22.90
CA ASP A 548 14.46 3.16 22.16
C ASP A 548 14.50 4.70 22.24
N SER A 549 15.41 5.24 23.04
CA SER A 549 15.58 6.69 23.21
C SER A 549 16.06 7.38 21.93
N SER A 550 16.78 6.67 21.06
CA SER A 550 17.29 7.24 19.80
C SER A 550 16.19 7.59 18.79
N LYS A 551 14.99 7.06 18.98
CA LYS A 551 13.82 7.33 18.16
C LYS A 551 13.04 8.57 18.59
N VAL A 552 13.27 9.11 19.78
CA VAL A 552 12.57 10.31 20.28
C VAL A 552 13.46 11.53 20.11
N CYS A 553 12.96 12.53 19.42
CA CYS A 553 13.69 13.74 19.08
C CYS A 553 12.87 14.98 19.48
N HIS A 554 13.55 16.02 19.94
CA HIS A 554 12.93 17.33 20.15
C HIS A 554 12.92 18.13 18.85
N SER A 555 11.84 18.89 18.63
CA SER A 555 11.77 19.86 17.54
C SER A 555 12.86 20.92 17.71
N LYS A 556 13.55 21.22 16.63
CA LYS A 556 14.56 22.30 16.57
C LYS A 556 13.96 23.63 16.10
N ASN A 557 12.66 23.72 15.96
CA ASN A 557 11.99 24.94 15.54
C ASN A 557 11.98 25.99 16.65
N PRO A 558 12.20 27.28 16.33
CA PRO A 558 12.23 28.37 17.31
C PRO A 558 10.79 28.74 17.71
N PHE A 559 10.17 27.98 18.61
CA PHE A 559 8.92 28.38 19.24
C PHE A 559 9.20 29.36 20.38
N ARG A 560 8.44 30.44 20.45
CA ARG A 560 8.30 31.22 21.67
C ARG A 560 6.99 30.79 22.33
N ASN A 561 7.06 30.15 23.48
CA ASN A 561 5.90 30.03 24.36
C ASN A 561 5.57 31.46 24.86
N LYS A 562 4.37 31.94 24.54
CA LYS A 562 3.81 33.09 25.23
C LYS A 562 3.18 32.65 26.54
#